data_428d7d0038de8860dbf72d32acc27c41
#
_entry.id   428d7d0038de8860dbf72d32acc27c41
#
_cell.length_a   1.000
_cell.length_b   1.000
_cell.length_c   1.000
_cell.angle_alpha   90.00
_cell.angle_beta   90.00
_cell.angle_gamma   90.00
#
_symmetry.space_group_name_H-M   'P 1'
#
loop_
_entity.id
_entity.type
_entity.pdbx_description
1 polymer ?
#
loop_
_entity_poly.entity_id
_entity_poly.type
_entity_poly.pdbx_seq_one_letter_code
_entity_poly.pdbx_strand_id
1 'polypeptide(L)'
;VKGDSLLAKAKRLAGKIKDAVTGEDTDTGVFHDFVYEESGVEGAAFELYAKDTIYSPDGAKDEQGNPVIRYEKDDLVATLVTDTEGKAVVNNLPLGSYYMKETIAGDHFVLNPEQKEFTLTAEDDTQAVVYEGVAYKNERQKISISVEKKDAVTEEKLEGVIFGLYAKEDILSQQGEILVEKDTLLEKKATDENGQLTFDS
;
A
#
# COMPACT_ATOMS: atom_id res chain seq x y z
N VAL A 1 1.47 -7.87 -15.13
CA VAL A 1 1.13 -6.93 -14.06
C VAL A 1 1.96 -7.27 -12.84
N LYS A 2 2.94 -6.45 -12.49
CA LYS A 2 3.97 -6.81 -11.49
C LYS A 2 4.00 -5.75 -10.39
N GLY A 3 3.00 -5.80 -9.54
CA GLY A 3 2.96 -4.97 -8.35
C GLY A 3 3.72 -5.58 -7.21
N ASP A 4 5.04 -5.43 -7.22
CA ASP A 4 5.83 -5.93 -6.12
C ASP A 4 5.85 -4.96 -4.95
N SER A 5 5.51 -5.47 -3.81
CA SER A 5 5.49 -4.67 -2.62
C SER A 5 6.90 -4.29 -2.17
N LEU A 6 7.14 -2.99 -2.07
CA LEU A 6 8.38 -2.43 -1.55
C LEU A 6 8.71 -2.90 -0.13
N LEU A 7 7.74 -3.18 0.71
CA LEU A 7 8.00 -3.55 2.10
C LEU A 7 8.48 -5.00 2.26
N ALA A 8 8.02 -5.95 1.44
CA ALA A 8 8.63 -7.28 1.41
C ALA A 8 10.05 -7.18 0.93
N LYS A 9 10.28 -6.34 -0.10
CA LYS A 9 11.61 -6.00 -0.58
C LYS A 9 12.42 -5.29 0.49
N ALA A 10 11.83 -4.35 1.22
CA ALA A 10 12.52 -3.58 2.25
C ALA A 10 12.84 -4.38 3.51
N LYS A 11 11.96 -5.25 4.00
CA LYS A 11 12.30 -6.18 5.10
C LYS A 11 13.35 -7.21 4.66
N ARG A 12 13.39 -7.54 3.36
CA ARG A 12 14.42 -8.40 2.75
C ARG A 12 15.67 -7.63 2.39
N LEU A 13 15.54 -6.33 2.08
CA LEU A 13 16.61 -5.35 1.88
C LEU A 13 17.31 -4.89 3.17
N ALA A 14 17.00 -5.43 4.36
CA ALA A 14 17.91 -5.37 5.50
C ALA A 14 19.23 -6.05 5.11
N GLY A 15 19.83 -5.47 4.06
CA GLY A 15 20.99 -5.95 3.36
C GLY A 15 22.25 -5.81 4.21
N LYS A 16 23.30 -6.39 3.75
CA LYS A 16 24.65 -6.15 4.27
C LYS A 16 25.06 -4.77 3.79
N ILE A 17 25.14 -3.79 4.70
CA ILE A 17 25.91 -2.58 4.45
C ILE A 17 27.36 -2.96 4.71
N LYS A 18 28.18 -2.90 3.68
CA LYS A 18 29.61 -3.16 3.79
C LYS A 18 30.37 -1.86 3.62
N ASP A 19 31.34 -1.62 4.49
CA ASP A 19 32.35 -0.59 4.22
C ASP A 19 33.05 -0.96 2.91
N ALA A 20 33.16 -0.05 1.98
CA ALA A 20 33.98 -0.25 0.80
C ALA A 20 35.46 -0.30 1.28
N VAL A 21 36.07 -1.45 1.15
CA VAL A 21 37.51 -1.58 1.43
C VAL A 21 38.25 -0.82 0.35
N THR A 22 39.08 0.11 0.78
CA THR A 22 40.09 0.87 0.08
C THR A 22 40.61 0.21 -1.20
N GLY A 23 40.28 0.75 -2.35
CA GLY A 23 40.83 0.39 -3.64
C GLY A 23 39.96 0.79 -4.81
N GLU A 24 40.29 1.87 -5.47
CA GLU A 24 40.03 2.29 -6.86
C GLU A 24 38.55 2.36 -7.40
N ASP A 25 37.55 1.80 -6.75
CA ASP A 25 36.15 1.92 -7.22
C ASP A 25 35.39 2.96 -6.36
N THR A 26 35.52 4.23 -6.76
CA THR A 26 34.86 5.38 -6.13
C THR A 26 33.47 5.68 -6.76
N ASP A 27 33.00 4.83 -7.66
CA ASP A 27 31.71 5.02 -8.31
C ASP A 27 30.57 4.91 -7.29
N THR A 28 29.78 5.97 -7.17
CA THR A 28 28.55 6.02 -6.39
C THR A 28 27.35 6.09 -7.34
N GLY A 29 26.22 5.54 -6.95
CA GLY A 29 24.99 5.57 -7.73
C GLY A 29 24.07 4.41 -7.46
N VAL A 30 22.94 4.40 -8.18
CA VAL A 30 22.01 3.29 -8.20
C VAL A 30 22.45 2.29 -9.25
N PHE A 31 22.69 1.05 -8.87
CA PHE A 31 23.13 -0.06 -9.75
C PHE A 31 21.98 -0.99 -10.12
N HIS A 32 20.91 -0.95 -9.33
CA HIS A 32 19.68 -1.67 -9.61
C HIS A 32 18.47 -0.80 -9.29
N ASP A 33 17.74 -0.41 -10.32
CA ASP A 33 16.53 0.40 -10.19
C ASP A 33 15.28 -0.51 -10.23
N PHE A 34 14.30 -0.21 -9.38
CA PHE A 34 13.04 -0.94 -9.33
C PHE A 34 11.96 -0.17 -10.07
N VAL A 35 11.54 -0.71 -11.20
CA VAL A 35 10.42 -0.17 -11.97
C VAL A 35 9.12 -0.73 -11.42
N TYR A 36 8.17 0.15 -11.10
CA TYR A 36 6.85 -0.20 -10.58
C TYR A 36 5.76 0.16 -11.57
N GLU A 37 4.84 -0.77 -11.78
CA GLU A 37 3.63 -0.56 -12.58
C GLU A 37 2.39 -0.51 -11.66
N GLU A 38 1.38 0.27 -12.08
CA GLU A 38 0.09 0.25 -11.38
C GLU A 38 -0.59 -1.10 -11.59
N SER A 39 -1.04 -1.72 -10.51
CA SER A 39 -1.75 -3.00 -10.54
C SER A 39 -2.79 -3.06 -9.43
N GLY A 40 -3.70 -4.03 -9.53
CA GLY A 40 -4.61 -4.36 -8.44
C GLY A 40 -3.85 -4.77 -7.18
N VAL A 41 -4.40 -4.45 -6.01
CA VAL A 41 -3.87 -4.86 -4.71
C VAL A 41 -4.76 -5.96 -4.17
N GLU A 42 -4.21 -7.17 -4.00
CA GLU A 42 -4.89 -8.29 -3.38
C GLU A 42 -4.92 -8.14 -1.87
N GLY A 43 -6.03 -8.58 -1.24
CA GLY A 43 -6.15 -8.64 0.22
C GLY A 43 -6.37 -7.29 0.91
N ALA A 44 -6.60 -6.20 0.17
CA ALA A 44 -7.08 -4.96 0.77
C ALA A 44 -8.52 -5.15 1.27
N ALA A 45 -8.79 -4.74 2.51
CA ALA A 45 -10.12 -4.88 3.09
C ALA A 45 -10.79 -3.52 3.28
N PHE A 46 -12.09 -3.52 3.05
CA PHE A 46 -12.94 -2.34 3.14
C PHE A 46 -14.19 -2.63 3.96
N GLU A 47 -14.65 -1.64 4.68
CA GLU A 47 -15.95 -1.65 5.35
C GLU A 47 -16.87 -0.65 4.68
N LEU A 48 -18.06 -1.12 4.34
CA LEU A 48 -19.15 -0.35 3.75
C LEU A 48 -20.19 -0.04 4.81
N TYR A 49 -20.57 1.21 4.93
CA TYR A 49 -21.53 1.72 5.91
C TYR A 49 -22.69 2.46 5.24
N ALA A 50 -23.87 2.43 5.87
CA ALA A 50 -24.97 3.31 5.51
C ALA A 50 -24.65 4.75 5.94
N LYS A 51 -24.62 5.70 5.01
CA LYS A 51 -24.41 7.12 5.32
C LYS A 51 -25.60 7.77 5.98
N ASP A 52 -26.79 7.33 5.57
CA ASP A 52 -28.09 7.77 6.08
C ASP A 52 -28.95 6.55 6.42
N THR A 53 -30.05 6.75 7.15
CA THR A 53 -31.00 5.66 7.39
C THR A 53 -31.62 5.18 6.07
N ILE A 54 -31.50 3.88 5.80
CA ILE A 54 -31.98 3.22 4.60
C ILE A 54 -33.18 2.34 4.97
N TYR A 55 -34.29 2.57 4.29
CA TYR A 55 -35.51 1.83 4.51
C TYR A 55 -35.60 0.58 3.63
N SER A 56 -36.46 -0.36 4.02
CA SER A 56 -36.65 -1.58 3.26
C SER A 56 -37.21 -1.27 1.86
N PRO A 57 -36.57 -1.82 0.79
CA PRO A 57 -36.93 -1.49 -0.60
C PRO A 57 -38.31 -2.02 -1.02
N ASP A 58 -38.89 -2.99 -0.30
CA ASP A 58 -40.20 -3.54 -0.55
C ASP A 58 -41.34 -2.69 0.00
N GLY A 59 -41.04 -1.54 0.61
CA GLY A 59 -42.01 -0.65 1.21
C GLY A 59 -42.70 -1.21 2.46
N ALA A 60 -42.06 -2.23 3.10
CA ALA A 60 -42.58 -2.82 4.33
C ALA A 60 -42.81 -1.77 5.42
N LYS A 61 -43.85 -1.99 6.22
CA LYS A 61 -44.20 -1.15 7.37
C LYS A 61 -44.28 -2.00 8.63
N ASP A 62 -43.91 -1.39 9.75
CA ASP A 62 -44.09 -1.98 11.08
C ASP A 62 -45.55 -2.02 11.51
N GLU A 63 -45.82 -2.58 12.70
CA GLU A 63 -47.19 -2.66 13.28
C GLU A 63 -47.81 -1.29 13.55
N GLN A 64 -47.01 -0.24 13.64
CA GLN A 64 -47.41 1.14 13.86
C GLN A 64 -47.58 1.91 12.54
N GLY A 65 -47.26 1.28 11.40
CA GLY A 65 -47.40 1.86 10.07
C GLY A 65 -46.18 2.69 9.61
N ASN A 66 -45.07 2.67 10.34
CA ASN A 66 -43.83 3.35 9.94
C ASN A 66 -43.04 2.48 8.95
N PRO A 67 -42.23 3.09 8.04
CA PRO A 67 -41.37 2.35 7.16
C PRO A 67 -40.38 1.49 7.97
N VAL A 68 -40.17 0.25 7.57
CA VAL A 68 -39.18 -0.63 8.20
C VAL A 68 -37.76 -0.17 7.82
N ILE A 69 -36.93 0.07 8.81
CA ILE A 69 -35.52 0.42 8.62
C ILE A 69 -34.76 -0.83 8.26
N ARG A 70 -33.99 -0.77 7.18
CA ARG A 70 -33.05 -1.83 6.75
C ARG A 70 -31.67 -1.64 7.35
N TYR A 71 -31.17 -0.40 7.35
CA TYR A 71 -29.94 0.02 7.99
C TYR A 71 -30.17 1.37 8.65
N GLU A 72 -29.71 1.51 9.87
CA GLU A 72 -29.59 2.82 10.50
C GLU A 72 -28.36 3.55 9.97
N LYS A 73 -28.35 4.86 10.16
CA LYS A 73 -27.15 5.64 9.85
C LYS A 73 -25.94 5.07 10.59
N ASP A 74 -24.82 4.96 9.88
CA ASP A 74 -23.54 4.42 10.35
C ASP A 74 -23.53 2.90 10.64
N ASP A 75 -24.59 2.17 10.29
CA ASP A 75 -24.57 0.71 10.34
C ASP A 75 -23.56 0.13 9.34
N LEU A 76 -22.81 -0.88 9.78
CA LEU A 76 -21.96 -1.69 8.90
C LEU A 76 -22.85 -2.55 7.99
N VAL A 77 -22.76 -2.32 6.69
CA VAL A 77 -23.54 -3.00 5.66
C VAL A 77 -22.82 -4.23 5.11
N ALA A 78 -21.53 -4.10 4.86
CA ALA A 78 -20.69 -5.18 4.31
C ALA A 78 -19.21 -4.96 4.62
N THR A 79 -18.47 -6.07 4.65
CA THR A 79 -17.00 -6.08 4.59
C THR A 79 -16.60 -6.72 3.28
N LEU A 80 -15.66 -6.08 2.57
CA LEU A 80 -15.16 -6.51 1.28
C LEU A 80 -13.66 -6.74 1.36
N VAL A 81 -13.18 -7.75 0.62
CA VAL A 81 -11.74 -8.02 0.46
C VAL A 81 -11.45 -8.13 -1.03
N THR A 82 -10.40 -7.47 -1.49
CA THR A 82 -10.01 -7.49 -2.89
C THR A 82 -9.36 -8.81 -3.29
N ASP A 83 -9.68 -9.25 -4.50
CA ASP A 83 -9.08 -10.41 -5.16
C ASP A 83 -7.71 -10.09 -5.79
N THR A 84 -7.13 -11.06 -6.51
CA THR A 84 -5.84 -10.93 -7.20
C THR A 84 -5.81 -9.84 -8.27
N GLU A 85 -6.98 -9.38 -8.74
CA GLU A 85 -7.11 -8.25 -9.67
C GLU A 85 -7.31 -6.91 -8.95
N GLY A 86 -7.34 -6.93 -7.61
CA GLY A 86 -7.61 -5.75 -6.78
C GLY A 86 -9.08 -5.33 -6.79
N LYS A 87 -10.00 -6.26 -7.07
CA LYS A 87 -11.44 -6.01 -7.16
C LYS A 87 -12.19 -6.66 -6.01
N ALA A 88 -13.18 -5.96 -5.49
CA ALA A 88 -14.18 -6.51 -4.57
C ALA A 88 -15.57 -6.05 -5.00
N VAL A 89 -16.56 -6.91 -4.82
CA VAL A 89 -17.95 -6.64 -5.24
C VAL A 89 -18.91 -6.94 -4.10
N VAL A 90 -19.85 -6.06 -3.87
CA VAL A 90 -21.01 -6.29 -3.04
C VAL A 90 -22.25 -6.18 -3.90
N ASN A 91 -23.21 -7.11 -3.73
CA ASN A 91 -24.43 -7.15 -4.50
C ASN A 91 -25.66 -6.96 -3.59
N ASN A 92 -26.79 -6.66 -4.20
CA ASN A 92 -28.10 -6.55 -3.54
C ASN A 92 -28.18 -5.47 -2.46
N LEU A 93 -27.46 -4.36 -2.65
CA LEU A 93 -27.60 -3.20 -1.82
C LEU A 93 -28.92 -2.48 -2.14
N PRO A 94 -29.69 -2.04 -1.13
CA PRO A 94 -30.79 -1.10 -1.33
C PRO A 94 -30.32 0.20 -1.96
N LEU A 95 -31.22 0.92 -2.64
CA LEU A 95 -30.98 2.31 -3.02
C LEU A 95 -30.75 3.15 -1.76
N GLY A 96 -29.79 4.07 -1.81
CA GLY A 96 -29.46 4.92 -0.66
C GLY A 96 -28.02 5.43 -0.74
N SER A 97 -27.64 6.21 0.27
CA SER A 97 -26.30 6.78 0.40
C SER A 97 -25.44 5.91 1.30
N TYR A 98 -24.20 5.71 0.87
CA TYR A 98 -23.23 4.88 1.54
C TYR A 98 -21.88 5.60 1.66
N TYR A 99 -21.04 5.11 2.56
CA TYR A 99 -19.61 5.43 2.57
C TYR A 99 -18.78 4.19 2.81
N MET A 100 -17.58 4.22 2.28
CA MET A 100 -16.63 3.12 2.39
C MET A 100 -15.30 3.62 2.98
N LYS A 101 -14.69 2.79 3.82
CA LYS A 101 -13.36 3.00 4.40
C LYS A 101 -12.49 1.79 4.14
N GLU A 102 -11.23 2.04 3.85
CA GLU A 102 -10.23 0.98 3.88
C GLU A 102 -9.85 0.66 5.32
N THR A 103 -9.78 -0.62 5.67
CA THR A 103 -9.40 -1.12 7.00
C THR A 103 -8.09 -1.91 6.96
N ILE A 104 -7.77 -2.48 5.80
CA ILE A 104 -6.50 -3.18 5.53
C ILE A 104 -6.04 -2.76 4.13
N ALA A 105 -4.83 -2.24 4.03
CA ALA A 105 -4.27 -1.77 2.75
C ALA A 105 -3.74 -2.89 1.83
N GLY A 106 -3.77 -4.13 2.27
CA GLY A 106 -3.02 -5.20 1.65
C GLY A 106 -1.54 -5.17 2.07
N ASP A 107 -0.83 -6.26 1.77
CA ASP A 107 0.57 -6.37 2.18
C ASP A 107 1.44 -5.31 1.48
N HIS A 108 2.21 -4.58 2.30
CA HIS A 108 3.23 -3.62 1.86
C HIS A 108 2.73 -2.27 1.33
N PHE A 109 1.46 -1.97 1.53
CA PHE A 109 0.88 -0.68 1.23
C PHE A 109 0.57 0.11 2.50
N VAL A 110 0.50 1.43 2.36
CA VAL A 110 0.04 2.34 3.41
C VAL A 110 -1.47 2.37 3.38
N LEU A 111 -2.10 2.27 4.55
CA LEU A 111 -3.55 2.41 4.68
C LEU A 111 -3.98 3.78 4.15
N ASN A 112 -4.95 3.79 3.24
CA ASN A 112 -5.57 5.02 2.76
C ASN A 112 -6.71 5.40 3.71
N PRO A 113 -6.59 6.47 4.50
CA PRO A 113 -7.61 6.87 5.48
C PRO A 113 -8.81 7.57 4.84
N GLU A 114 -8.83 7.74 3.52
CA GLU A 114 -9.90 8.44 2.81
C GLU A 114 -11.21 7.70 2.96
N GLN A 115 -12.26 8.42 3.39
CA GLN A 115 -13.62 7.94 3.35
C GLN A 115 -14.25 8.36 2.02
N LYS A 116 -14.71 7.39 1.22
CA LYS A 116 -15.40 7.67 -0.04
C LYS A 116 -16.89 7.45 0.09
N GLU A 117 -17.64 8.45 -0.34
CA GLU A 117 -19.08 8.46 -0.30
C GLU A 117 -19.66 8.27 -1.71
N PHE A 118 -20.78 7.55 -1.79
CA PHE A 118 -21.52 7.37 -3.03
C PHE A 118 -23.01 7.14 -2.75
N THR A 119 -23.83 7.33 -3.77
CA THR A 119 -25.28 7.14 -3.66
C THR A 119 -25.78 6.26 -4.79
N LEU A 120 -26.49 5.20 -4.43
CA LEU A 120 -27.20 4.34 -5.37
C LEU A 120 -28.60 4.92 -5.58
N THR A 121 -28.86 5.46 -6.76
CA THR A 121 -30.17 5.99 -7.19
C THR A 121 -30.54 5.37 -8.53
N ALA A 122 -31.79 4.91 -8.69
CA ALA A 122 -32.28 4.57 -10.00
C ALA A 122 -32.53 5.86 -10.82
N GLU A 123 -32.16 5.86 -12.09
CA GLU A 123 -32.43 6.99 -12.98
C GLU A 123 -33.90 7.10 -13.33
N ASP A 124 -34.58 5.94 -13.44
CA ASP A 124 -36.02 5.83 -13.69
C ASP A 124 -36.57 4.47 -13.22
N ASP A 125 -37.90 4.28 -13.32
CA ASP A 125 -38.58 3.06 -12.91
C ASP A 125 -38.29 1.82 -13.79
N THR A 126 -37.51 1.98 -14.87
CA THR A 126 -37.17 0.90 -15.78
C THR A 126 -35.78 0.31 -15.49
N GLN A 127 -34.98 0.97 -14.66
CA GLN A 127 -33.63 0.53 -14.32
C GLN A 127 -33.66 -0.59 -13.26
N ALA A 128 -33.44 -1.82 -13.71
CA ALA A 128 -33.48 -3.00 -12.84
C ALA A 128 -32.21 -3.15 -11.96
N VAL A 129 -31.07 -2.61 -12.37
CA VAL A 129 -29.79 -2.72 -11.66
C VAL A 129 -29.04 -1.40 -11.75
N VAL A 130 -28.56 -0.92 -10.61
CA VAL A 130 -27.67 0.24 -10.49
C VAL A 130 -26.27 -0.26 -10.20
N TYR A 131 -25.28 0.26 -10.90
CA TYR A 131 -23.87 -0.03 -10.67
C TYR A 131 -23.15 1.24 -10.27
N GLU A 132 -22.33 1.15 -9.23
CA GLU A 132 -21.44 2.22 -8.81
C GLU A 132 -20.03 1.66 -8.61
N GLY A 133 -19.02 2.40 -9.01
CA GLY A 133 -17.62 2.02 -8.89
C GLY A 133 -16.86 2.98 -8.01
N VAL A 134 -16.20 2.45 -6.97
CA VAL A 134 -15.35 3.23 -6.07
C VAL A 134 -13.92 2.72 -6.21
N ALA A 135 -12.97 3.62 -6.49
CA ALA A 135 -11.56 3.27 -6.64
C ALA A 135 -10.73 3.88 -5.50
N TYR A 136 -9.86 3.07 -4.91
CA TYR A 136 -8.82 3.50 -3.97
C TYR A 136 -7.44 3.34 -4.59
N LYS A 137 -6.54 4.25 -4.23
CA LYS A 137 -5.11 4.13 -4.55
C LYS A 137 -4.32 4.10 -3.26
N ASN A 138 -3.45 3.12 -3.13
CA ASN A 138 -2.59 2.97 -1.97
C ASN A 138 -1.14 3.30 -2.34
N GLU A 139 -0.49 4.07 -1.48
CA GLU A 139 0.95 4.28 -1.57
C GLU A 139 1.68 3.06 -1.05
N ARG A 140 2.82 2.74 -1.67
CA ARG A 140 3.71 1.70 -1.17
C ARG A 140 4.42 2.16 0.09
N GLN A 141 4.64 1.24 1.02
CA GLN A 141 5.51 1.52 2.16
C GLN A 141 6.95 1.66 1.68
N LYS A 142 7.58 2.76 2.07
CA LYS A 142 8.98 3.07 1.79
C LYS A 142 9.81 2.89 3.05
N ILE A 143 11.09 2.59 2.89
CA ILE A 143 12.04 2.61 3.99
C ILE A 143 13.22 3.49 3.64
N SER A 144 13.87 3.97 4.70
CA SER A 144 15.10 4.72 4.65
C SER A 144 16.10 4.08 5.60
N ILE A 145 17.35 3.92 5.16
CA ILE A 145 18.44 3.37 5.96
C ILE A 145 19.47 4.46 6.12
N SER A 146 19.58 5.03 7.32
CA SER A 146 20.60 6.04 7.63
C SER A 146 21.83 5.39 8.25
N VAL A 147 22.99 5.85 7.84
CA VAL A 147 24.31 5.42 8.32
C VAL A 147 25.07 6.64 8.82
N GLU A 148 25.69 6.54 9.99
CA GLU A 148 26.65 7.52 10.50
C GLU A 148 28.03 6.84 10.63
N LYS A 149 29.08 7.49 10.10
CA LYS A 149 30.45 7.01 10.18
C LYS A 149 31.31 7.98 10.97
N LYS A 150 32.00 7.43 11.99
CA LYS A 150 32.93 8.16 12.84
C LYS A 150 34.22 7.38 12.98
N ASP A 151 35.31 8.11 13.30
CA ASP A 151 36.56 7.50 13.80
C ASP A 151 36.31 6.91 15.20
N ALA A 152 36.83 5.72 15.45
CA ALA A 152 36.56 5.00 16.71
C ALA A 152 37.35 5.55 17.90
N VAL A 153 38.32 6.40 17.69
CA VAL A 153 39.22 6.93 18.72
C VAL A 153 38.94 8.41 18.96
N THR A 154 38.87 9.19 17.88
CA THR A 154 38.68 10.66 17.96
C THR A 154 37.22 11.07 18.00
N GLU A 155 36.27 10.18 17.66
CA GLU A 155 34.85 10.46 17.49
C GLU A 155 34.55 11.46 16.35
N GLU A 156 35.59 11.82 15.58
CA GLU A 156 35.44 12.71 14.43
C GLU A 156 34.58 12.07 13.34
N LYS A 157 33.75 12.85 12.69
CA LYS A 157 32.89 12.42 11.58
C LYS A 157 33.72 12.24 10.32
N LEU A 158 33.46 11.17 9.60
CA LEU A 158 34.26 10.80 8.44
C LEU A 158 33.45 11.01 7.15
N GLU A 159 33.85 12.03 6.38
CA GLU A 159 33.31 12.36 5.06
C GLU A 159 33.91 11.44 3.98
N GLY A 160 33.16 11.20 2.90
CA GLY A 160 33.63 10.50 1.70
C GLY A 160 33.79 8.99 1.86
N VAL A 161 33.34 8.40 2.96
CA VAL A 161 33.37 6.94 3.14
C VAL A 161 32.24 6.31 2.33
N ILE A 162 32.58 5.41 1.40
CA ILE A 162 31.61 4.79 0.50
C ILE A 162 31.03 3.52 1.13
N PHE A 163 29.70 3.45 1.16
CA PHE A 163 28.94 2.28 1.57
C PHE A 163 28.15 1.72 0.39
N GLY A 164 28.14 0.38 0.29
CA GLY A 164 27.30 -0.34 -0.65
C GLY A 164 26.12 -1.02 0.03
N LEU A 165 24.93 -0.82 -0.50
CA LEU A 165 23.72 -1.55 -0.14
C LEU A 165 23.59 -2.79 -1.02
N TYR A 166 23.47 -3.97 -0.41
CA TYR A 166 23.38 -5.26 -1.11
C TYR A 166 22.13 -6.01 -0.71
N ALA A 167 21.56 -6.77 -1.65
CA ALA A 167 20.50 -7.72 -1.35
C ALA A 167 21.01 -8.82 -0.41
N LYS A 168 20.42 -8.98 0.76
CA LYS A 168 20.80 -10.02 1.74
C LYS A 168 20.37 -11.42 1.31
N GLU A 169 19.26 -11.50 0.60
CA GLU A 169 18.63 -12.69 0.04
C GLU A 169 17.99 -12.33 -1.30
N ASP A 170 17.49 -13.32 -2.05
CA ASP A 170 16.79 -13.06 -3.29
C ASP A 170 15.55 -12.21 -3.02
N ILE A 171 15.36 -11.16 -3.84
CA ILE A 171 14.18 -10.30 -3.81
C ILE A 171 13.22 -10.86 -4.85
N LEU A 172 12.05 -11.29 -4.37
CA LEU A 172 11.06 -11.96 -5.21
C LEU A 172 9.89 -11.03 -5.55
N SER A 173 9.29 -11.26 -6.72
CA SER A 173 7.98 -10.73 -7.09
C SER A 173 6.87 -11.35 -6.24
N GLN A 174 5.64 -10.81 -6.34
CA GLN A 174 4.46 -11.44 -5.71
C GLN A 174 4.20 -12.86 -6.25
N GLN A 175 4.59 -13.11 -7.50
CA GLN A 175 4.47 -14.41 -8.16
C GLN A 175 5.64 -15.36 -7.84
N GLY A 176 6.61 -14.92 -7.03
CA GLY A 176 7.77 -15.72 -6.64
C GLY A 176 8.93 -15.70 -7.64
N GLU A 177 8.88 -14.87 -8.68
CA GLU A 177 10.00 -14.69 -9.61
C GLU A 177 11.13 -13.91 -8.94
N ILE A 178 12.39 -14.29 -9.17
CA ILE A 178 13.55 -13.55 -8.68
C ILE A 178 13.69 -12.25 -9.46
N LEU A 179 13.57 -11.13 -8.77
CA LEU A 179 13.80 -9.78 -9.33
C LEU A 179 15.25 -9.34 -9.14
N VAL A 180 15.83 -9.71 -8.01
CA VAL A 180 17.22 -9.42 -7.67
C VAL A 180 17.80 -10.61 -6.94
N GLU A 181 18.92 -11.10 -7.39
CA GLU A 181 19.62 -12.20 -6.72
C GLU A 181 20.30 -11.72 -5.43
N LYS A 182 20.47 -12.65 -4.51
CA LYS A 182 21.22 -12.44 -3.29
C LYS A 182 22.64 -11.90 -3.58
N ASP A 183 23.14 -11.06 -2.68
CA ASP A 183 24.44 -10.40 -2.72
C ASP A 183 24.63 -9.42 -3.93
N THR A 184 23.58 -9.15 -4.71
CA THR A 184 23.60 -8.11 -5.74
C THR A 184 23.75 -6.72 -5.11
N LEU A 185 24.66 -5.91 -5.65
CA LEU A 185 24.81 -4.51 -5.29
C LEU A 185 23.61 -3.71 -5.82
N LEU A 186 22.96 -2.95 -4.95
CA LEU A 186 21.79 -2.14 -5.28
C LEU A 186 22.16 -0.68 -5.45
N GLU A 187 22.89 -0.14 -4.50
CA GLU A 187 23.26 1.27 -4.48
C GLU A 187 24.57 1.48 -3.74
N LYS A 188 25.37 2.50 -4.16
CA LYS A 188 26.53 3.00 -3.42
C LYS A 188 26.36 4.49 -3.14
N LYS A 189 26.62 4.90 -1.90
CA LYS A 189 26.64 6.30 -1.48
C LYS A 189 27.86 6.59 -0.62
N ALA A 190 28.38 7.82 -0.69
CA ALA A 190 29.41 8.32 0.18
C ALA A 190 28.80 9.12 1.34
N THR A 191 29.44 9.10 2.50
CA THR A 191 29.08 9.95 3.63
C THR A 191 29.36 11.42 3.31
N ASP A 192 28.50 12.29 3.83
CA ASP A 192 28.62 13.73 3.75
C ASP A 192 29.64 14.30 4.78
N GLU A 193 29.74 15.63 4.84
CA GLU A 193 30.60 16.36 5.82
C GLU A 193 30.25 16.06 7.29
N ASN A 194 29.03 15.56 7.56
CA ASN A 194 28.59 15.12 8.87
C ASN A 194 28.82 13.63 9.10
N GLY A 195 29.52 12.94 8.20
CA GLY A 195 29.74 11.51 8.27
C GLY A 195 28.44 10.71 8.05
N GLN A 196 27.43 11.27 7.39
CA GLN A 196 26.11 10.67 7.24
C GLN A 196 25.80 10.37 5.77
N LEU A 197 25.04 9.31 5.56
CA LEU A 197 24.36 9.02 4.31
C LEU A 197 23.02 8.35 4.59
N THR A 198 22.12 8.38 3.60
CA THR A 198 20.82 7.69 3.67
C THR A 198 20.53 7.00 2.35
N PHE A 199 20.20 5.72 2.42
CA PHE A 199 19.59 4.98 1.32
C PHE A 199 18.08 5.08 1.42
N ASP A 200 17.44 5.67 0.41
CA ASP A 200 15.99 5.86 0.31
C ASP A 200 15.42 4.99 -0.80
N SER A 201 14.20 4.49 -0.63
CA SER A 201 13.49 3.68 -1.63
C SER A 201 12.19 4.37 -2.10
#